data_185bafabac4aa2a0a1f2ced06fd314ac
#
_entry.id   185bafabac4aa2a0a1f2ced06fd314ac
#
_cell.length_a   1.000
_cell.length_b   1.000
_cell.length_c   1.000
_cell.angle_alpha   90.00
_cell.angle_beta   90.00
_cell.angle_gamma   90.00
#
_symmetry.space_group_name_H-M   'P 1'
#
loop_
_entity.id
_entity.type
_entity.pdbx_description
1 polymer ?
#
loop_
_entity_poly.entity_id
_entity_poly.type
_entity_poly.pdbx_seq_one_letter_code
_entity_poly.pdbx_strand_id
1 'polypeptide(L)'
;MILKENYKLNNGVEIPKLGLGTWEIADNKVADAVKKAVKLGYRHIDTAQGYENENGVGIGIKTCGVERENLFITTKIQADFKTYEEARRSIIDSLKRLELEYIDLMIIHAPQPWTKFREENHYFKENIDVWKALEEFYKM
;
A
#
# COMPACT_ATOMS: atom_id res chain seq x y z
N MET A 1 -10.12 14.37 -17.92
CA MET A 1 -9.81 14.91 -16.57
C MET A 1 -9.00 13.87 -15.85
N ILE A 2 -7.82 14.23 -15.33
CA ILE A 2 -6.79 13.30 -14.77
C ILE A 2 -7.34 12.29 -13.76
N LEU A 3 -8.33 12.68 -12.95
CA LEU A 3 -8.97 11.80 -11.96
C LEU A 3 -9.75 10.62 -12.55
N LYS A 4 -9.99 10.62 -13.86
CA LYS A 4 -10.68 9.55 -14.58
C LYS A 4 -9.76 8.79 -15.53
N GLU A 5 -8.46 9.09 -15.50
CA GLU A 5 -7.48 8.47 -16.39
C GLU A 5 -6.69 7.41 -15.64
N ASN A 6 -6.46 6.28 -16.31
CA ASN A 6 -5.73 5.14 -15.77
C ASN A 6 -4.51 4.85 -16.64
N TYR A 7 -3.51 4.19 -16.04
CA TYR A 7 -2.50 3.42 -16.73
C TYR A 7 -2.92 1.95 -16.73
N LYS A 8 -2.68 1.27 -17.82
CA LYS A 8 -2.85 -0.19 -17.89
C LYS A 8 -1.51 -0.86 -17.59
N LEU A 9 -1.48 -1.67 -16.56
CA LEU A 9 -0.29 -2.45 -16.18
C LEU A 9 -0.12 -3.66 -17.12
N ASN A 10 1.05 -4.31 -17.09
CA ASN A 10 1.39 -5.45 -17.94
C ASN A 10 0.46 -6.67 -17.75
N ASN A 11 -0.15 -6.82 -16.57
CA ASN A 11 -1.14 -7.85 -16.26
C ASN A 11 -2.59 -7.45 -16.60
N GLY A 12 -2.79 -6.30 -17.23
CA GLY A 12 -4.11 -5.79 -17.63
C GLY A 12 -4.85 -5.00 -16.55
N VAL A 13 -4.35 -4.95 -15.31
CA VAL A 13 -4.94 -4.15 -14.24
C VAL A 13 -4.80 -2.66 -14.54
N GLU A 14 -5.85 -1.91 -14.26
CA GLU A 14 -5.85 -0.45 -14.43
C GLU A 14 -5.58 0.25 -13.10
N ILE A 15 -4.56 1.12 -13.09
CA ILE A 15 -4.20 1.95 -11.94
C ILE A 15 -4.54 3.41 -12.23
N PRO A 16 -5.32 4.12 -11.38
CA PRO A 16 -5.57 5.54 -11.58
C PRO A 16 -4.26 6.35 -11.59
N LYS A 17 -4.15 7.28 -12.54
CA LYS A 17 -2.95 8.12 -12.72
C LYS A 17 -2.67 9.03 -11.54
N LEU A 18 -3.71 9.41 -10.80
CA LEU A 18 -3.61 10.28 -9.64
C LEU A 18 -4.15 9.58 -8.39
N GLY A 19 -3.38 9.59 -7.32
CA GLY A 19 -3.73 9.03 -6.02
C GLY A 19 -3.51 9.99 -4.87
N LEU A 20 -4.19 9.74 -3.75
CA LEU A 20 -3.93 10.40 -2.48
C LEU A 20 -2.80 9.66 -1.76
N GLY A 21 -1.67 10.32 -1.48
CA GLY A 21 -0.66 9.84 -0.54
C GLY A 21 -1.04 10.19 0.90
N THR A 22 -0.82 9.27 1.82
CA THR A 22 -1.23 9.43 3.23
C THR A 22 -0.06 9.66 4.20
N TRP A 23 1.15 9.80 3.69
CA TRP A 23 2.32 10.03 4.54
C TRP A 23 2.16 11.29 5.39
N GLU A 24 2.61 11.22 6.64
CA GLU A 24 2.50 12.28 7.66
C GLU A 24 1.06 12.70 8.03
N ILE A 25 0.05 11.95 7.61
CA ILE A 25 -1.30 12.14 8.13
C ILE A 25 -1.49 11.20 9.33
N ALA A 26 -1.79 11.75 10.50
CA ALA A 26 -2.00 10.96 11.70
C ALA A 26 -3.16 9.96 11.54
N ASP A 27 -3.04 8.77 12.15
CA ASP A 27 -4.01 7.68 12.04
C ASP A 27 -5.46 8.12 12.36
N ASN A 28 -5.64 8.94 13.39
CA ASN A 28 -6.94 9.48 13.79
C ASN A 28 -7.50 10.60 12.89
N LYS A 29 -6.75 11.01 11.85
CA LYS A 29 -7.15 12.07 10.90
C LYS A 29 -7.24 11.57 9.47
N VAL A 30 -6.53 10.49 9.14
CA VAL A 30 -6.39 10.03 7.75
C VAL A 30 -7.73 9.54 7.16
N ALA A 31 -8.64 8.99 7.98
CA ALA A 31 -9.97 8.58 7.54
C ALA A 31 -10.75 9.75 6.89
N ASP A 32 -10.68 10.94 7.48
CA ASP A 32 -11.33 12.13 6.93
C ASP A 32 -10.65 12.62 5.65
N ALA A 33 -9.32 12.52 5.55
CA ALA A 33 -8.59 12.85 4.34
C ALA A 33 -8.99 11.91 3.18
N VAL A 34 -9.08 10.59 3.44
CA VAL A 34 -9.54 9.60 2.45
C VAL A 34 -10.97 9.91 1.99
N LYS A 35 -11.91 10.14 2.91
CA LYS A 35 -13.31 10.47 2.57
C LYS A 35 -13.39 11.74 1.70
N LYS A 36 -12.64 12.79 2.04
CA LYS A 36 -12.59 14.03 1.27
C LYS A 36 -12.02 13.81 -0.13
N ALA A 37 -10.92 13.07 -0.26
CA ALA A 37 -10.31 12.75 -1.54
C ALA A 37 -11.28 11.95 -2.43
N VAL A 38 -11.92 10.91 -1.90
CA VAL A 38 -12.92 10.11 -2.64
C VAL A 38 -14.10 10.98 -3.09
N LYS A 39 -14.59 11.89 -2.24
CA LYS A 39 -15.65 12.85 -2.60
C LYS A 39 -15.22 13.79 -3.74
N LEU A 40 -13.94 14.15 -3.82
CA LEU A 40 -13.37 14.95 -4.91
C LEU A 40 -13.12 14.15 -6.20
N GLY A 41 -13.31 12.83 -6.17
CA GLY A 41 -13.16 11.97 -7.33
C GLY A 41 -11.89 11.12 -7.36
N TYR A 42 -11.04 11.17 -6.33
CA TYR A 42 -9.92 10.23 -6.21
C TYR A 42 -10.42 8.79 -6.07
N ARG A 43 -9.71 7.87 -6.69
CA ARG A 43 -10.00 6.42 -6.61
C ARG A 43 -8.77 5.60 -6.23
N HIS A 44 -7.60 6.22 -6.12
CA HIS A 44 -6.36 5.59 -5.67
C HIS A 44 -5.92 6.19 -4.34
N ILE A 45 -5.71 5.34 -3.35
CA ILE A 45 -5.19 5.69 -2.03
C ILE A 45 -3.86 4.97 -1.84
N ASP A 46 -2.82 5.71 -1.55
CA ASP A 46 -1.47 5.21 -1.32
C ASP A 46 -1.08 5.40 0.14
N THR A 47 -0.86 4.31 0.83
CA THR A 47 -0.36 4.26 2.21
C THR A 47 0.87 3.38 2.33
N ALA A 48 1.35 3.11 3.53
CA ALA A 48 2.45 2.19 3.82
C ALA A 48 2.41 1.72 5.28
N GLN A 49 2.99 0.55 5.54
CA GLN A 49 3.17 0.05 6.90
C GLN A 49 3.93 1.04 7.78
N GLY A 50 4.99 1.66 7.24
CA GLY A 50 5.80 2.64 7.95
C GLY A 50 5.15 4.01 8.18
N TYR A 51 3.94 4.26 7.65
CA TYR A 51 3.22 5.51 7.93
C TYR A 51 2.41 5.44 9.22
N GLU A 52 2.25 4.23 9.80
CA GLU A 52 1.53 3.98 11.05
C GLU A 52 0.07 4.48 11.05
N ASN A 53 -0.56 4.53 9.86
CA ASN A 53 -1.92 5.03 9.67
C ASN A 53 -2.83 4.10 8.87
N GLU A 54 -2.45 2.84 8.67
CA GLU A 54 -3.26 1.88 7.90
C GLU A 54 -4.64 1.64 8.53
N ASN A 55 -4.78 1.69 9.88
CA ASN A 55 -6.08 1.55 10.53
C ASN A 55 -7.03 2.69 10.14
N GLY A 56 -6.58 3.92 10.22
CA GLY A 56 -7.36 5.09 9.83
C GLY A 56 -7.67 5.11 8.33
N VAL A 57 -6.74 4.65 7.48
CA VAL A 57 -6.99 4.48 6.04
C VAL A 57 -8.10 3.45 5.81
N GLY A 58 -8.08 2.31 6.49
CA GLY A 58 -9.12 1.28 6.43
C GLY A 58 -10.51 1.83 6.81
N ILE A 59 -10.60 2.58 7.90
CA ILE A 59 -11.83 3.27 8.31
C ILE A 59 -12.29 4.24 7.20
N GLY A 60 -11.38 5.00 6.62
CA GLY A 60 -11.67 5.92 5.53
C GLY A 60 -12.23 5.22 4.30
N ILE A 61 -11.63 4.10 3.89
CA ILE A 61 -12.09 3.27 2.77
C ILE A 61 -13.50 2.74 3.03
N LYS A 62 -13.73 2.17 4.21
CA LYS A 62 -15.02 1.58 4.60
C LYS A 62 -16.16 2.60 4.67
N THR A 63 -15.84 3.86 4.98
CA THR A 63 -16.84 4.91 5.23
C THR A 63 -16.89 6.00 4.16
N CYS A 64 -16.14 5.87 3.06
CA CYS A 64 -16.08 6.90 2.01
C CYS A 64 -17.32 6.94 1.07
N GLY A 65 -18.19 5.92 1.15
CA GLY A 65 -19.40 5.85 0.32
C GLY A 65 -19.16 5.35 -1.11
N VAL A 66 -18.00 4.75 -1.39
CA VAL A 66 -17.65 4.11 -2.67
C VAL A 66 -17.31 2.64 -2.39
N GLU A 67 -17.84 1.74 -3.21
CA GLU A 67 -17.56 0.30 -3.08
C GLU A 67 -16.08 0.00 -3.24
N ARG A 68 -15.57 -0.99 -2.46
CA ARG A 68 -14.15 -1.36 -2.43
C ARG A 68 -13.57 -1.66 -3.81
N GLU A 69 -14.31 -2.32 -4.66
CA GLU A 69 -13.91 -2.69 -6.03
C GLU A 69 -13.72 -1.49 -6.96
N ASN A 70 -14.26 -0.33 -6.60
CA ASN A 70 -14.09 0.94 -7.32
C ASN A 70 -12.93 1.80 -6.77
N LEU A 71 -12.16 1.27 -5.83
CA LEU A 71 -10.98 1.90 -5.26
C LEU A 71 -9.74 1.07 -5.58
N PHE A 72 -8.62 1.74 -5.77
CA PHE A 72 -7.30 1.14 -5.93
C PHE A 72 -6.47 1.48 -4.68
N ILE A 73 -6.09 0.46 -3.92
CA ILE A 73 -5.40 0.63 -2.65
C ILE A 73 -3.97 0.12 -2.78
N THR A 74 -3.01 1.00 -2.51
CA THR A 74 -1.59 0.68 -2.44
C THR A 74 -1.10 0.75 -1.01
N THR A 75 -0.36 -0.25 -0.58
CA THR A 75 0.47 -0.18 0.63
C THR A 75 1.86 -0.77 0.37
N LYS A 76 2.76 -0.69 1.34
CA LYS A 76 4.18 -0.99 1.14
C LYS A 76 4.72 -1.77 2.33
N ILE A 77 5.48 -2.84 2.04
CA ILE A 77 6.24 -3.58 3.06
C ILE A 77 7.33 -2.67 3.61
N GLN A 78 7.41 -2.55 4.92
CA GLN A 78 8.40 -1.70 5.59
C GLN A 78 9.82 -2.06 5.14
N ALA A 79 10.63 -1.03 4.88
CA ALA A 79 11.96 -1.18 4.31
C ALA A 79 12.91 -2.05 5.15
N ASP A 80 12.68 -2.12 6.46
CA ASP A 80 13.50 -2.88 7.41
C ASP A 80 13.21 -4.38 7.39
N PHE A 81 12.06 -4.83 6.87
CA PHE A 81 11.74 -6.24 6.71
C PHE A 81 12.48 -6.82 5.50
N LYS A 82 13.38 -7.76 5.78
CA LYS A 82 14.31 -8.30 4.79
C LYS A 82 14.31 -9.82 4.71
N THR A 83 13.35 -10.48 5.38
CA THR A 83 13.16 -11.93 5.29
C THR A 83 11.76 -12.24 4.75
N TYR A 84 11.61 -13.43 4.16
CA TYR A 84 10.32 -13.94 3.70
C TYR A 84 9.27 -13.95 4.83
N GLU A 85 9.65 -14.41 6.03
CA GLU A 85 8.73 -14.56 7.16
C GLU A 85 8.25 -13.20 7.69
N GLU A 86 9.14 -12.20 7.79
CA GLU A 86 8.77 -10.85 8.18
C GLU A 86 7.81 -10.23 7.15
N ALA A 87 8.15 -10.35 5.87
CA ALA A 87 7.30 -9.85 4.79
C ALA A 87 5.92 -10.50 4.81
N ARG A 88 5.89 -11.84 4.87
CA ARG A 88 4.64 -12.61 4.89
C ARG A 88 3.74 -12.20 6.07
N ARG A 89 4.30 -12.10 7.27
CA ARG A 89 3.56 -11.66 8.45
C ARG A 89 3.04 -10.24 8.28
N SER A 90 3.90 -9.33 7.81
CA SER A 90 3.55 -7.92 7.64
C SER A 90 2.43 -7.70 6.61
N ILE A 91 2.35 -8.52 5.55
CA ILE A 91 1.25 -8.48 4.56
C ILE A 91 -0.08 -8.82 5.25
N ILE A 92 -0.11 -9.91 6.05
CA ILE A 92 -1.29 -10.32 6.81
C ILE A 92 -1.71 -9.20 7.78
N ASP A 93 -0.74 -8.58 8.45
CA ASP A 93 -1.01 -7.51 9.40
C ASP A 93 -1.53 -6.24 8.72
N SER A 94 -1.06 -5.92 7.50
CA SER A 94 -1.62 -4.83 6.67
C SER A 94 -3.07 -5.09 6.31
N LEU A 95 -3.40 -6.30 5.83
CA LEU A 95 -4.80 -6.67 5.52
C LEU A 95 -5.71 -6.51 6.75
N LYS A 96 -5.23 -6.90 7.93
CA LYS A 96 -5.97 -6.73 9.20
C LYS A 96 -6.14 -5.27 9.58
N ARG A 97 -5.07 -4.45 9.53
CA ARG A 97 -5.14 -3.03 9.87
C ARG A 97 -6.03 -2.25 8.92
N LEU A 98 -5.97 -2.54 7.64
CA LEU A 98 -6.82 -1.95 6.60
C LEU A 98 -8.26 -2.49 6.63
N GLU A 99 -8.52 -3.60 7.34
CA GLU A 99 -9.79 -4.36 7.31
C GLU A 99 -10.21 -4.72 5.88
N LEU A 100 -9.26 -5.18 5.06
CA LEU A 100 -9.47 -5.52 3.65
C LEU A 100 -9.21 -7.01 3.39
N GLU A 101 -9.95 -7.57 2.43
CA GLU A 101 -9.74 -8.93 1.93
C GLU A 101 -8.61 -8.98 0.89
N TYR A 102 -8.35 -7.88 0.19
CA TYR A 102 -7.27 -7.75 -0.80
C TYR A 102 -6.72 -6.33 -0.87
N ILE A 103 -5.49 -6.22 -1.36
CA ILE A 103 -4.76 -4.99 -1.66
C ILE A 103 -4.50 -5.00 -3.17
N ASP A 104 -4.73 -3.87 -3.87
CA ASP A 104 -4.56 -3.81 -5.32
C ASP A 104 -3.09 -3.77 -5.74
N LEU A 105 -2.25 -3.10 -4.96
CA LEU A 105 -0.82 -3.03 -5.20
C LEU A 105 -0.05 -3.05 -3.87
N MET A 106 0.91 -3.95 -3.78
CA MET A 106 1.87 -3.96 -2.67
C MET A 106 3.29 -3.98 -3.19
N ILE A 107 4.13 -3.10 -2.66
CA ILE A 107 5.53 -2.96 -3.07
C ILE A 107 6.48 -3.08 -1.88
N ILE A 108 7.75 -3.36 -2.15
CA ILE A 108 8.84 -3.19 -1.18
C ILE A 108 9.12 -1.68 -1.08
N HIS A 109 9.00 -1.11 0.11
CA HIS A 109 9.03 0.35 0.30
C HIS A 109 10.37 0.98 -0.10
N ALA A 110 11.48 0.31 0.23
CA ALA A 110 12.81 0.69 -0.21
C ALA A 110 13.74 -0.52 -0.29
N PRO A 111 14.76 -0.47 -1.15
CA PRO A 111 15.68 -1.59 -1.35
C PRO A 111 16.57 -1.86 -0.13
N GLN A 112 16.80 -0.87 0.71
CA GLN A 112 17.62 -0.94 1.93
C GLN A 112 16.79 -0.52 3.15
N PRO A 113 17.07 -1.03 4.36
CA PRO A 113 16.50 -0.49 5.60
C PRO A 113 16.75 1.02 5.72
N TRP A 114 15.80 1.77 6.26
CA TRP A 114 15.93 3.23 6.37
C TRP A 114 17.16 3.66 7.17
N THR A 115 17.51 2.93 8.24
CA THR A 115 18.68 3.18 9.08
C THR A 115 20.00 2.84 8.42
N LYS A 116 19.96 2.05 7.32
CA LYS A 116 21.12 1.55 6.56
C LYS A 116 21.12 2.00 5.11
N PHE A 117 20.31 2.99 4.81
CA PHE A 117 20.23 3.57 3.47
C PHE A 117 21.57 4.23 3.12
N ARG A 118 22.19 3.83 2.01
CA ARG A 118 23.54 4.23 1.53
C ARG A 118 24.70 3.44 2.13
N GLU A 119 24.48 2.39 2.93
CA GLU A 119 25.54 1.43 3.23
C GLU A 119 25.89 0.58 2.01
N GLU A 120 27.06 -0.09 2.03
CA GLU A 120 27.53 -0.92 0.90
C GLU A 120 26.65 -2.15 0.62
N ASN A 121 25.96 -2.68 1.65
CA ASN A 121 25.06 -3.79 1.46
C ASN A 121 23.77 -3.31 0.77
N HIS A 122 23.51 -3.82 -0.43
CA HIS A 122 22.32 -3.50 -1.22
C HIS A 122 21.14 -4.45 -1.01
N TYR A 123 21.27 -5.44 -0.13
CA TYR A 123 20.18 -6.37 0.25
C TYR A 123 19.52 -7.11 -0.92
N PHE A 124 20.28 -7.44 -1.97
CA PHE A 124 19.71 -8.09 -3.17
C PHE A 124 19.07 -9.45 -2.87
N LYS A 125 19.74 -10.29 -2.07
CA LYS A 125 19.22 -11.62 -1.69
C LYS A 125 17.98 -11.49 -0.81
N GLU A 126 18.05 -10.63 0.18
CA GLU A 126 16.98 -10.37 1.14
C GLU A 126 15.74 -9.81 0.43
N ASN A 127 15.92 -8.92 -0.54
CA ASN A 127 14.80 -8.40 -1.33
C ASN A 127 14.17 -9.48 -2.22
N ILE A 128 14.93 -10.47 -2.69
CA ILE A 128 14.38 -11.65 -3.39
C ILE A 128 13.49 -12.47 -2.44
N ASP A 129 13.89 -12.65 -1.19
CA ASP A 129 13.11 -13.39 -0.21
C ASP A 129 11.81 -12.64 0.16
N VAL A 130 11.87 -11.32 0.31
CA VAL A 130 10.68 -10.47 0.48
C VAL A 130 9.76 -10.56 -0.76
N TRP A 131 10.34 -10.58 -1.96
CA TRP A 131 9.59 -10.72 -3.22
C TRP A 131 8.85 -12.06 -3.31
N LYS A 132 9.43 -13.15 -2.84
CA LYS A 132 8.76 -14.46 -2.79
C LYS A 132 7.47 -14.43 -1.95
N ALA A 133 7.47 -13.65 -0.85
CA ALA A 133 6.24 -13.46 -0.07
C ALA A 133 5.18 -12.72 -0.87
N LEU A 134 5.55 -11.68 -1.63
CA LEU A 134 4.62 -10.99 -2.53
C LEU A 134 4.06 -11.92 -3.61
N GLU A 135 4.90 -12.78 -4.21
CA GLU A 135 4.45 -13.76 -5.21
C GLU A 135 3.47 -14.78 -4.63
N GLU A 136 3.65 -15.20 -3.37
CA GLU A 136 2.71 -16.10 -2.68
C GLU A 136 1.33 -15.45 -2.60
N PHE A 137 1.24 -14.22 -2.06
CA PHE A 137 -0.04 -13.52 -1.93
C PHE A 137 -0.67 -13.16 -3.28
N TYR A 138 0.12 -12.87 -4.29
CA TYR A 138 -0.38 -12.62 -5.65
C TYR A 138 -1.09 -13.85 -6.25
N LYS A 139 -0.63 -15.06 -5.90
CA LYS A 139 -1.21 -16.32 -6.39
C LYS A 139 -2.45 -16.77 -5.61
N MET A 140 -2.66 -16.23 -4.43
CA MET A 140 -3.81 -16.55 -3.58
C MET A 140 -5.07 -15.82 -4.04
#